data_5fa8b25ee49954d940614b9fdb8936a4
#
_entry.id   5fa8b25ee49954d940614b9fdb8936a4
#
_cell.length_a   1.000
_cell.length_b   1.000
_cell.length_c   1.000
_cell.angle_alpha   90.00
_cell.angle_beta   90.00
_cell.angle_gamma   90.00
#
_symmetry.space_group_name_H-M   'P 1'
#
loop_
_entity.id
_entity.type
_entity.pdbx_description
1 polymer ?
#
loop_
_entity_poly.entity_id
_entity_poly.type
_entity_poly.pdbx_seq_one_letter_code
_entity_poly.pdbx_strand_id
1 'polypeptide(L)'
;MLTATYSIVALELEHKKARWTLSSLQQYVLHSIRHLKAAGGIDVEQLFHRLSQFEQYCQRRQIARFLIPMLRKITREADTLLDELDRLSAAGIALMTSLQTRFAQAFAHGTLAIEEFCQSLEACCVNFCQRLSHEEELVRIAERVMPSEAWFGFAASALSQQTPRISSKQLIDDEV
;
A
#
# COMPACT_ATOMS: atom_id res chain seq x y z
N MET A 1 18.05 20.20 -10.73
CA MET A 1 18.69 18.89 -10.51
C MET A 1 18.59 18.40 -9.06
N LEU A 2 19.02 19.14 -8.04
CA LEU A 2 18.97 18.70 -6.64
C LEU A 2 17.57 18.27 -6.15
N THR A 3 16.50 18.99 -6.52
CA THR A 3 15.11 18.68 -6.10
C THR A 3 14.62 17.36 -6.67
N ALA A 4 14.90 17.08 -7.95
CA ALA A 4 14.53 15.80 -8.57
C ALA A 4 15.24 14.63 -7.86
N THR A 5 16.55 14.73 -7.67
CA THR A 5 17.35 13.71 -6.97
C THR A 5 16.82 13.46 -5.56
N TYR A 6 16.51 14.52 -4.80
CA TYR A 6 15.94 14.38 -3.46
C TYR A 6 14.60 13.67 -3.48
N SER A 7 13.71 14.05 -4.40
CA SER A 7 12.38 13.43 -4.53
C SER A 7 12.47 11.97 -4.91
N ILE A 8 13.36 11.60 -5.83
CA ILE A 8 13.60 10.21 -6.24
C ILE A 8 14.10 9.38 -5.05
N VAL A 9 15.10 9.87 -4.33
CA VAL A 9 15.65 9.19 -3.14
C VAL A 9 14.57 9.03 -2.06
N ALA A 10 13.71 10.04 -1.84
CA ALA A 10 12.61 9.96 -0.88
C ALA A 10 11.59 8.89 -1.29
N LEU A 11 11.23 8.81 -2.59
CA LEU A 11 10.34 7.77 -3.11
C LEU A 11 10.95 6.38 -2.99
N GLU A 12 12.23 6.22 -3.27
CA GLU A 12 12.93 4.94 -3.11
C GLU A 12 12.97 4.47 -1.65
N LEU A 13 13.23 5.38 -0.71
CA LEU A 13 13.22 5.08 0.72
C LEU A 13 11.82 4.66 1.19
N GLU A 14 10.79 5.39 0.75
CA GLU A 14 9.40 5.04 1.03
C GLU A 14 9.05 3.66 0.45
N HIS A 15 9.53 3.36 -0.75
CA HIS A 15 9.33 2.06 -1.40
C HIS A 15 10.04 0.93 -0.66
N LYS A 16 11.29 1.10 -0.27
CA LYS A 16 12.05 0.14 0.55
C LYS A 16 11.33 -0.14 1.87
N LYS A 17 10.81 0.90 2.54
CA LYS A 17 10.02 0.75 3.76
C LYS A 17 8.74 -0.06 3.50
N ALA A 18 8.04 0.19 2.39
CA ALA A 18 6.84 -0.55 2.01
C ALA A 18 7.14 -2.04 1.79
N ARG A 19 8.22 -2.37 1.08
CA ARG A 19 8.66 -3.75 0.87
C ARG A 19 9.02 -4.46 2.18
N TRP A 20 9.72 -3.79 3.07
CA TRP A 20 10.06 -4.35 4.39
C TRP A 20 8.80 -4.60 5.23
N THR A 21 7.86 -3.65 5.25
CA THR A 21 6.58 -3.80 5.94
C THR A 21 5.76 -4.95 5.36
N LEU A 22 5.73 -5.10 4.02
CA LEU A 22 5.08 -6.22 3.36
C LEU A 22 5.72 -7.56 3.73
N SER A 23 7.04 -7.64 3.77
CA SER A 23 7.75 -8.86 4.18
C SER A 23 7.36 -9.29 5.61
N SER A 24 7.27 -8.33 6.53
CA SER A 24 6.80 -8.61 7.90
C SER A 24 5.34 -9.08 7.94
N LEU A 25 4.48 -8.47 7.12
CA LEU A 25 3.09 -8.90 6.97
C LEU A 25 2.99 -10.32 6.41
N GLN A 26 3.77 -10.65 5.37
CA GLN A 26 3.81 -11.98 4.78
C GLN A 26 4.23 -13.04 5.79
N GLN A 27 5.26 -12.77 6.60
CA GLN A 27 5.67 -13.69 7.67
C GLN A 27 4.56 -13.92 8.69
N TYR A 28 3.85 -12.86 9.07
CA TYR A 28 2.71 -12.96 9.97
C TYR A 28 1.57 -13.79 9.36
N VAL A 29 1.23 -13.57 8.09
CA VAL A 29 0.21 -14.34 7.35
C VAL A 29 0.60 -15.82 7.28
N LEU A 30 1.84 -16.13 6.91
CA LEU A 30 2.34 -17.52 6.85
C LEU A 30 2.29 -18.22 8.22
N HIS A 31 2.64 -17.51 9.29
CA HIS A 31 2.51 -18.01 10.65
C HIS A 31 1.03 -18.32 10.97
N SER A 32 0.13 -17.41 10.67
CA SER A 32 -1.31 -17.57 10.88
C SER A 32 -1.87 -18.78 10.11
N ILE A 33 -1.47 -18.95 8.84
CA ILE A 33 -1.86 -20.10 8.00
C ILE A 33 -1.39 -21.44 8.63
N ARG A 34 -0.16 -21.50 9.12
CA ARG A 34 0.37 -22.71 9.77
C ARG A 34 -0.42 -23.05 11.03
N HIS A 35 -0.76 -22.06 11.83
CA HIS A 35 -1.59 -22.26 13.03
C HIS A 35 -3.00 -22.73 12.69
N LEU A 36 -3.64 -22.16 11.68
CA LEU A 36 -4.95 -22.60 11.19
C LEU A 36 -4.94 -24.08 10.76
N LYS A 37 -3.94 -24.46 9.95
CA LYS A 37 -3.79 -25.84 9.45
C LYS A 37 -3.48 -26.84 10.57
N ALA A 38 -2.86 -26.41 11.67
CA ALA A 38 -2.60 -27.21 12.86
C ALA A 38 -3.77 -27.27 13.84
N ALA A 39 -4.98 -26.84 13.44
CA ALA A 39 -6.15 -26.70 14.31
C ALA A 39 -5.93 -25.79 15.54
N GLY A 40 -4.96 -24.87 15.44
CA GLY A 40 -4.71 -23.82 16.42
C GLY A 40 -5.64 -22.63 16.21
N GLY A 41 -5.94 -21.89 17.27
CA GLY A 41 -6.64 -20.61 17.18
C GLY A 41 -5.74 -19.53 16.59
N ILE A 42 -6.31 -18.62 15.79
CA ILE A 42 -5.65 -17.40 15.34
C ILE A 42 -6.46 -16.17 15.76
N ASP A 43 -5.75 -15.07 15.99
CA ASP A 43 -6.39 -13.78 16.14
C ASP A 43 -6.70 -13.19 14.76
N VAL A 44 -7.91 -13.47 14.29
CA VAL A 44 -8.38 -13.09 12.97
C VAL A 44 -8.63 -11.58 12.89
N GLU A 45 -9.06 -10.95 13.97
CA GLU A 45 -9.25 -9.50 14.01
C GLU A 45 -7.91 -8.81 13.81
N GLN A 46 -6.86 -9.28 14.47
CA GLN A 46 -5.52 -8.75 14.30
C GLN A 46 -4.98 -9.01 12.87
N LEU A 47 -5.28 -10.16 12.28
CA LEU A 47 -4.90 -10.47 10.89
C LEU A 47 -5.53 -9.48 9.91
N PHE A 48 -6.86 -9.29 9.98
CA PHE A 48 -7.56 -8.33 9.14
C PHE A 48 -7.12 -6.89 9.40
N HIS A 49 -6.88 -6.54 10.65
CA HIS A 49 -6.39 -5.22 11.01
C HIS A 49 -5.03 -4.93 10.35
N ARG A 50 -4.09 -5.86 10.39
CA ARG A 50 -2.76 -5.72 9.75
C ARG A 50 -2.85 -5.61 8.23
N LEU A 51 -3.69 -6.42 7.58
CA LEU A 51 -3.93 -6.34 6.14
C LEU A 51 -4.53 -4.98 5.76
N SER A 52 -5.54 -4.53 6.49
CA SER A 52 -6.19 -3.23 6.25
C SER A 52 -5.24 -2.06 6.51
N GLN A 53 -4.42 -2.12 7.55
CA GLN A 53 -3.39 -1.11 7.83
C GLN A 53 -2.38 -1.01 6.68
N PHE A 54 -1.96 -2.14 6.13
CA PHE A 54 -1.02 -2.14 5.01
C PHE A 54 -1.65 -1.55 3.75
N GLU A 55 -2.92 -1.89 3.43
CA GLU A 55 -3.65 -1.28 2.31
C GLU A 55 -3.77 0.24 2.47
N GLN A 56 -4.16 0.71 3.65
CA GLN A 56 -4.25 2.15 3.95
C GLN A 56 -2.88 2.85 3.86
N TYR A 57 -1.82 2.17 4.31
CA TYR A 57 -0.47 2.68 4.19
C TYR A 57 -0.08 2.86 2.72
N CYS A 58 -0.35 1.87 1.85
CA CYS A 58 -0.10 1.96 0.41
C CYS A 58 -0.82 3.15 -0.22
N GLN A 59 -2.10 3.37 0.13
CA GLN A 59 -2.90 4.48 -0.40
C GLN A 59 -2.41 5.87 0.05
N ARG A 60 -1.75 5.96 1.20
CA ARG A 60 -1.24 7.23 1.75
C ARG A 60 0.16 7.60 1.27
N ARG A 61 0.84 6.70 0.57
CA ARG A 61 2.20 6.92 0.08
C ARG A 61 2.25 8.01 -0.99
N GLN A 62 3.40 8.69 -1.07
CA GLN A 62 3.62 9.77 -2.04
C GLN A 62 3.46 9.29 -3.48
N ILE A 63 3.84 8.03 -3.78
CA ILE A 63 3.63 7.42 -5.10
C ILE A 63 2.15 7.44 -5.47
N ALA A 64 1.28 6.93 -4.61
CA ALA A 64 -0.16 6.85 -4.88
C ALA A 64 -0.83 8.23 -4.94
N ARG A 65 -0.43 9.15 -4.06
CA ARG A 65 -1.10 10.44 -3.91
C ARG A 65 -0.66 11.50 -4.90
N PHE A 66 0.60 11.47 -5.32
CA PHE A 66 1.19 12.54 -6.13
C PHE A 66 1.80 12.03 -7.42
N LEU A 67 2.63 10.98 -7.39
CA LEU A 67 3.36 10.53 -8.58
C LEU A 67 2.41 9.96 -9.64
N ILE A 68 1.51 9.06 -9.28
CA ILE A 68 0.53 8.45 -10.20
C ILE A 68 -0.34 9.52 -10.89
N PRO A 69 -0.99 10.46 -10.16
CA PRO A 69 -1.77 11.52 -10.81
C PRO A 69 -0.95 12.44 -11.71
N MET A 70 0.33 12.67 -11.41
CA MET A 70 1.22 13.47 -12.24
C MET A 70 1.60 12.73 -13.53
N LEU A 71 1.98 11.46 -13.45
CA LEU A 71 2.34 10.65 -14.61
C LEU A 71 1.19 10.56 -15.61
N ARG A 72 -0.05 10.38 -15.16
CA ARG A 72 -1.25 10.38 -16.03
C ARG A 72 -1.43 11.68 -16.84
N LYS A 73 -0.88 12.80 -16.36
CA LYS A 73 -0.97 14.09 -17.03
C LYS A 73 0.20 14.37 -17.97
N ILE A 74 1.38 13.82 -17.66
CA ILE A 74 2.63 14.17 -18.33
C ILE A 74 2.94 13.23 -19.49
N THR A 75 2.63 11.95 -19.36
CA THR A 75 3.04 10.95 -20.34
C THR A 75 1.98 9.86 -20.53
N ARG A 76 1.95 9.30 -21.75
CA ARG A 76 1.18 8.08 -22.05
C ARG A 76 2.03 6.80 -21.94
N GLU A 77 3.33 6.92 -21.76
CA GLU A 77 4.24 5.79 -21.65
C GLU A 77 3.90 4.88 -20.44
N ALA A 78 3.33 5.47 -19.39
CA ALA A 78 2.95 4.77 -18.18
C ALA A 78 1.50 4.21 -18.21
N ASP A 79 0.69 4.52 -19.22
CA ASP A 79 -0.76 4.22 -19.19
C ASP A 79 -1.05 2.73 -18.93
N THR A 80 -0.41 1.83 -19.66
CA THR A 80 -0.61 0.38 -19.47
C THR A 80 -0.29 -0.07 -18.04
N LEU A 81 0.78 0.46 -17.46
CA LEU A 81 1.20 0.13 -16.11
C LEU A 81 0.26 0.73 -15.06
N LEU A 82 -0.25 1.91 -15.31
CA LEU A 82 -1.23 2.60 -14.46
C LEU A 82 -2.59 1.89 -14.47
N ASP A 83 -3.03 1.42 -15.65
CA ASP A 83 -4.26 0.64 -15.78
C ASP A 83 -4.14 -0.71 -15.06
N GLU A 84 -2.97 -1.35 -15.14
CA GLU A 84 -2.70 -2.58 -14.40
C GLU A 84 -2.68 -2.35 -12.88
N LEU A 85 -2.13 -1.24 -12.40
CA LEU A 85 -2.20 -0.87 -10.99
C LEU A 85 -3.62 -0.61 -10.51
N ASP A 86 -4.47 0.04 -11.32
CA ASP A 86 -5.88 0.22 -11.01
C ASP A 86 -6.60 -1.13 -10.92
N ARG A 87 -6.32 -2.04 -11.85
CA ARG A 87 -6.86 -3.40 -11.85
C ARG A 87 -6.44 -4.18 -10.59
N LEU A 88 -5.16 -4.12 -10.23
CA LEU A 88 -4.63 -4.76 -9.04
C LEU A 88 -5.22 -4.14 -7.76
N SER A 89 -5.43 -2.84 -7.72
CA SER A 89 -6.06 -2.15 -6.59
C SER A 89 -7.51 -2.58 -6.41
N ALA A 90 -8.28 -2.65 -7.50
CA ALA A 90 -9.66 -3.14 -7.46
C ALA A 90 -9.72 -4.63 -7.04
N ALA A 91 -8.82 -5.47 -7.56
CA ALA A 91 -8.71 -6.88 -7.17
C ALA A 91 -8.35 -7.04 -5.69
N GLY A 92 -7.44 -6.20 -5.16
CA GLY A 92 -7.07 -6.17 -3.74
C GLY A 92 -8.25 -5.87 -2.83
N ILE A 93 -9.06 -4.87 -3.18
CA ILE A 93 -10.29 -4.53 -2.43
C ILE A 93 -11.27 -5.70 -2.46
N ALA A 94 -11.49 -6.33 -3.61
CA ALA A 94 -12.37 -7.48 -3.75
C ALA A 94 -11.88 -8.69 -2.92
N LEU A 95 -10.57 -8.96 -2.91
CA LEU A 95 -9.95 -9.98 -2.08
C LEU A 95 -10.17 -9.71 -0.59
N MET A 96 -9.92 -8.49 -0.13
CA MET A 96 -10.13 -8.10 1.27
C MET A 96 -11.58 -8.26 1.70
N THR A 97 -12.54 -7.90 0.84
CA THR A 97 -13.97 -8.07 1.12
C THR A 97 -14.34 -9.55 1.18
N SER A 98 -13.82 -10.36 0.26
CA SER A 98 -14.12 -11.81 0.20
C SER A 98 -13.51 -12.58 1.37
N LEU A 99 -12.38 -12.14 1.91
CA LEU A 99 -11.72 -12.79 3.05
C LEU A 99 -12.62 -12.86 4.28
N GLN A 100 -13.37 -11.81 4.58
CA GLN A 100 -14.30 -11.81 5.73
C GLN A 100 -15.39 -12.87 5.57
N THR A 101 -15.95 -12.97 4.37
CA THR A 101 -17.00 -13.99 4.07
C THR A 101 -16.41 -15.40 4.12
N ARG A 102 -15.23 -15.63 3.52
CA ARG A 102 -14.57 -16.93 3.52
C ARG A 102 -14.14 -17.37 4.92
N PHE A 103 -13.75 -16.42 5.77
CA PHE A 103 -13.45 -16.70 7.17
C PHE A 103 -14.66 -17.27 7.89
N ALA A 104 -15.81 -16.61 7.78
CA ALA A 104 -17.06 -17.10 8.41
C ALA A 104 -17.44 -18.50 7.90
N GLN A 105 -17.23 -18.78 6.61
CA GLN A 105 -17.47 -20.10 6.01
C GLN A 105 -16.47 -21.15 6.49
N ALA A 106 -15.19 -20.80 6.67
CA ALA A 106 -14.14 -21.71 7.09
C ALA A 106 -14.45 -22.35 8.45
N PHE A 107 -15.02 -21.57 9.37
CA PHE A 107 -15.44 -22.10 10.69
C PHE A 107 -16.73 -22.89 10.67
N ALA A 108 -17.58 -22.67 9.67
CA ALA A 108 -18.86 -23.39 9.54
C ALA A 108 -18.74 -24.73 8.78
N HIS A 109 -17.78 -24.85 7.84
CA HIS A 109 -17.78 -25.92 6.83
C HIS A 109 -16.51 -26.80 6.79
N GLY A 110 -15.57 -26.62 7.72
CA GLY A 110 -14.44 -27.56 7.93
C GLY A 110 -13.21 -27.32 7.05
N THR A 111 -12.37 -28.36 6.88
CA THR A 111 -11.01 -28.28 6.34
C THR A 111 -10.88 -27.70 4.92
N LEU A 112 -11.84 -27.95 4.05
CA LEU A 112 -11.79 -27.45 2.66
C LEU A 112 -11.98 -25.93 2.59
N ALA A 113 -12.87 -25.40 3.42
CA ALA A 113 -13.09 -23.96 3.52
C ALA A 113 -11.91 -23.22 4.18
N ILE A 114 -11.18 -23.88 5.08
CA ILE A 114 -9.93 -23.37 5.66
C ILE A 114 -8.86 -23.23 4.56
N GLU A 115 -8.72 -24.22 3.69
CA GLU A 115 -7.74 -24.17 2.60
C GLU A 115 -8.06 -23.01 1.61
N GLU A 116 -9.31 -22.81 1.24
CA GLU A 116 -9.73 -21.69 0.39
C GLU A 116 -9.49 -20.33 1.05
N PHE A 117 -9.69 -20.24 2.36
CA PHE A 117 -9.36 -19.03 3.11
C PHE A 117 -7.85 -18.75 3.12
N CYS A 118 -7.02 -19.78 3.34
CA CYS A 118 -5.56 -19.66 3.28
C CYS A 118 -5.07 -19.21 1.90
N GLN A 119 -5.60 -19.79 0.83
CA GLN A 119 -5.29 -19.38 -0.55
C GLN A 119 -5.66 -17.92 -0.81
N SER A 120 -6.77 -17.45 -0.24
CA SER A 120 -7.19 -16.05 -0.38
C SER A 120 -6.26 -15.09 0.36
N LEU A 121 -5.71 -15.49 1.52
CA LEU A 121 -4.69 -14.72 2.25
C LEU A 121 -3.38 -14.63 1.44
N GLU A 122 -2.94 -15.74 0.87
CA GLU A 122 -1.76 -15.77 0.00
C GLU A 122 -1.97 -14.87 -1.23
N ALA A 123 -3.15 -14.93 -1.86
CA ALA A 123 -3.49 -14.09 -3.00
C ALA A 123 -3.45 -12.59 -2.65
N CYS A 124 -3.87 -12.19 -1.46
CA CYS A 124 -3.71 -10.80 -0.98
C CYS A 124 -2.23 -10.39 -0.92
N CYS A 125 -1.37 -11.24 -0.36
CA CYS A 125 0.05 -10.95 -0.29
C CYS A 125 0.69 -10.84 -1.68
N VAL A 126 0.31 -11.72 -2.62
CA VAL A 126 0.77 -11.68 -4.02
C VAL A 126 0.32 -10.38 -4.69
N ASN A 127 -0.94 -9.97 -4.50
CA ASN A 127 -1.45 -8.72 -5.03
C ASN A 127 -0.64 -7.51 -4.52
N PHE A 128 -0.35 -7.43 -3.23
CA PHE A 128 0.51 -6.38 -2.68
C PHE A 128 1.92 -6.39 -3.29
N CYS A 129 2.53 -7.56 -3.46
CA CYS A 129 3.84 -7.68 -4.10
C CYS A 129 3.83 -7.14 -5.54
N GLN A 130 2.82 -7.50 -6.33
CA GLN A 130 2.68 -7.05 -7.71
C GLN A 130 2.50 -5.54 -7.78
N ARG A 131 1.63 -4.97 -6.94
CA ARG A 131 1.44 -3.51 -6.85
C ARG A 131 2.75 -2.79 -6.55
N LEU A 132 3.51 -3.22 -5.54
CA LEU A 132 4.80 -2.62 -5.23
C LEU A 132 5.80 -2.75 -6.38
N SER A 133 5.81 -3.86 -7.11
CA SER A 133 6.71 -4.03 -8.27
C SER A 133 6.36 -3.06 -9.41
N HIS A 134 5.07 -2.85 -9.68
CA HIS A 134 4.64 -1.88 -10.69
C HIS A 134 4.90 -0.44 -10.26
N GLU A 135 4.74 -0.11 -8.98
CA GLU A 135 5.09 1.21 -8.44
C GLU A 135 6.60 1.52 -8.59
N GLU A 136 7.46 0.51 -8.39
CA GLU A 136 8.91 0.65 -8.61
C GLU A 136 9.22 0.97 -10.07
N GLU A 137 8.54 0.33 -11.02
CA GLU A 137 8.67 0.61 -12.44
C GLU A 137 8.16 2.02 -12.78
N LEU A 138 7.05 2.46 -12.17
CA LEU A 138 6.57 3.84 -12.33
C LEU A 138 7.59 4.88 -11.88
N VAL A 139 8.31 4.65 -10.79
CA VAL A 139 9.39 5.56 -10.35
C VAL A 139 10.48 5.64 -11.41
N ARG A 140 10.88 4.52 -12.02
CA ARG A 140 11.86 4.51 -13.12
C ARG A 140 11.37 5.26 -14.38
N ILE A 141 10.10 5.11 -14.73
CA ILE A 141 9.50 5.88 -15.82
C ILE A 141 9.51 7.38 -15.47
N ALA A 142 9.06 7.74 -14.26
CA ALA A 142 9.04 9.11 -13.81
C ALA A 142 10.41 9.77 -13.84
N GLU A 143 11.46 9.06 -13.41
CA GLU A 143 12.84 9.54 -13.45
C GLU A 143 13.26 9.92 -14.88
N ARG A 144 12.83 9.15 -15.88
CA ARG A 144 13.18 9.36 -17.28
C ARG A 144 12.37 10.44 -17.97
N VAL A 145 11.05 10.54 -17.66
CA VAL A 145 10.11 11.37 -18.45
C VAL A 145 9.70 12.67 -17.76
N MET A 146 9.86 12.79 -16.45
CA MET A 146 9.40 13.98 -15.73
C MET A 146 10.40 15.14 -15.88
N PRO A 147 9.94 16.32 -16.36
CA PRO A 147 10.78 17.52 -16.39
C PRO A 147 11.03 18.06 -14.97
N SER A 148 12.07 18.89 -14.84
CA SER A 148 12.49 19.45 -13.54
C SER A 148 11.37 20.20 -12.82
N GLU A 149 10.52 20.92 -13.57
CA GLU A 149 9.37 21.66 -13.03
C GLU A 149 8.33 20.72 -12.39
N ALA A 150 8.10 19.55 -13.00
CA ALA A 150 7.19 18.54 -12.45
C ALA A 150 7.73 17.97 -11.14
N TRP A 151 9.03 17.73 -11.04
CA TRP A 151 9.67 17.31 -9.79
C TRP A 151 9.58 18.39 -8.70
N PHE A 152 9.64 19.67 -9.07
CA PHE A 152 9.41 20.76 -8.15
C PHE A 152 7.97 20.76 -7.60
N GLY A 153 6.97 20.60 -8.50
CA GLY A 153 5.57 20.48 -8.12
C GLY A 153 5.30 19.26 -7.20
N PHE A 154 5.95 18.13 -7.50
CA PHE A 154 5.88 16.93 -6.65
C PHE A 154 6.44 17.21 -5.25
N ALA A 155 7.65 17.76 -5.15
CA ALA A 155 8.29 18.08 -3.86
C ALA A 155 7.46 19.06 -3.03
N ALA A 156 6.93 20.12 -3.65
CA ALA A 156 6.07 21.09 -2.98
C ALA A 156 4.79 20.43 -2.42
N SER A 157 4.17 19.53 -3.20
CA SER A 157 2.97 18.79 -2.76
C SER A 157 3.29 17.82 -1.61
N ALA A 158 4.42 17.14 -1.66
CA ALA A 158 4.86 16.23 -0.61
C ALA A 158 5.15 16.97 0.71
N LEU A 159 5.84 18.11 0.64
CA LEU A 159 6.19 18.92 1.81
C LEU A 159 4.96 19.56 2.47
N SER A 160 4.00 20.05 1.68
CA SER A 160 2.80 20.70 2.20
C SER A 160 1.94 19.79 3.08
N GLN A 161 2.10 18.48 2.98
CA GLN A 161 1.36 17.50 3.77
C GLN A 161 2.14 16.95 4.96
N GLN A 162 3.46 17.17 5.02
CA GLN A 162 4.29 16.83 6.17
C GLN A 162 4.23 17.90 7.27
N THR A 163 3.76 19.10 6.95
CA THR A 163 3.56 20.14 7.96
C THR A 163 2.30 19.80 8.76
N PRO A 164 2.40 19.42 10.05
CA PRO A 164 1.22 19.31 10.89
C PRO A 164 0.56 20.71 10.86
N ARG A 165 -0.73 20.77 10.53
CA ARG A 165 -1.53 21.96 10.80
C ARG A 165 -1.46 22.20 12.31
N ILE A 166 -0.54 23.02 12.75
CA ILE A 166 -0.58 23.61 14.09
C ILE A 166 -1.86 24.42 14.08
N SER A 167 -2.89 23.83 14.67
CA SER A 167 -4.18 24.50 14.84
C SER A 167 -3.90 25.66 15.78
N SER A 168 -4.00 26.89 15.27
CA SER A 168 -3.84 28.14 16.02
C SER A 168 -4.80 28.30 17.21
N LYS A 169 -5.46 27.22 17.62
CA LYS A 169 -6.41 27.18 18.73
C LYS A 169 -5.80 26.75 20.08
N GLN A 170 -4.52 26.34 20.10
CA GLN A 170 -3.85 25.89 21.35
C GLN A 170 -2.94 26.93 22.01
N LEU A 171 -2.93 28.18 21.50
CA LEU A 171 -2.09 29.26 22.05
C LEU A 171 -2.86 30.28 22.90
N ILE A 172 -4.12 30.03 23.28
CA ILE A 172 -4.95 30.99 24.02
C ILE A 172 -5.36 30.48 25.42
N ASP A 173 -5.14 29.24 25.78
CA ASP A 173 -5.62 28.67 27.07
C ASP A 173 -4.56 28.50 28.17
N ASP A 174 -3.33 29.02 28.01
CA ASP A 174 -2.30 28.98 29.05
C ASP A 174 -2.03 30.34 29.74
N GLU A 175 -2.94 31.31 29.64
CA GLU A 175 -2.89 32.54 30.47
C GLU A 175 -4.26 32.80 31.16
N VAL A 176 -4.56 32.01 32.22
CA VAL A 176 -5.41 32.45 33.33
C VAL A 176 -5.00 31.68 34.59
#